data_5b1b438a7cec6786e84b517b2713c94a
#
_entry.id   5b1b438a7cec6786e84b517b2713c94a
#
_cell.length_a   1.000
_cell.length_b   1.000
_cell.length_c   1.000
_cell.angle_alpha   90.00
_cell.angle_beta   90.00
_cell.angle_gamma   90.00
#
_symmetry.space_group_name_H-M   'P 1'
#
loop_
_entity.id
_entity.type
_entity.pdbx_description
1 polymer ?
#
loop_
_entity_poly.entity_id
_entity_poly.type
_entity_poly.pdbx_seq_one_letter_code
_entity_poly.pdbx_strand_id
1 'polypeptide(L)'
;RIFLIDPYKLTKADLKKFSSSLGDVLGYIKYSKDKKALSKFLNDNQVMIMDNDAARVIRDITNTPIYVPDGKGEIDMCKAVRDMIDESKQEGKAEGKAEGMAVGELNKAKKMALKMYKKGDSIEEIAEMVEFSVDQVKEWINSAV
;
A
#
# COMPACT_ATOMS: atom_id res chain seq x y z
N ARG A 1 -28.74 10.59 31.95
CA ARG A 1 -28.59 9.24 31.42
C ARG A 1 -27.56 9.26 30.30
N ILE A 2 -26.52 8.44 30.41
CA ILE A 2 -25.49 8.30 29.37
C ILE A 2 -25.88 7.04 28.55
N PHE A 3 -25.91 7.18 27.24
CA PHE A 3 -26.09 6.06 26.31
C PHE A 3 -24.75 5.76 25.65
N LEU A 4 -24.32 4.51 25.71
CA LEU A 4 -23.12 4.06 25.05
C LEU A 4 -23.49 3.32 23.75
N ILE A 5 -22.95 3.78 22.61
CA ILE A 5 -23.14 3.13 21.32
C ILE A 5 -21.83 2.41 20.98
N ASP A 6 -21.89 1.09 20.82
CA ASP A 6 -20.78 0.28 20.33
C ASP A 6 -21.00 0.00 18.83
N PRO A 7 -20.21 0.61 17.93
CA PRO A 7 -20.40 0.43 16.48
C PRO A 7 -20.34 -1.03 16.04
N TYR A 8 -19.52 -1.84 16.70
CA TYR A 8 -19.36 -3.24 16.33
C TYR A 8 -20.59 -4.11 16.62
N LYS A 9 -21.47 -3.67 17.51
CA LYS A 9 -22.71 -4.37 17.87
C LYS A 9 -23.93 -3.95 17.05
N LEU A 10 -23.83 -2.81 16.30
CA LEU A 10 -24.93 -2.33 15.48
C LEU A 10 -25.19 -3.28 14.31
N THR A 11 -26.46 -3.51 14.00
CA THR A 11 -26.89 -4.24 12.80
C THR A 11 -26.95 -3.28 11.60
N LYS A 12 -27.07 -3.83 10.37
CA LYS A 12 -27.34 -2.98 9.18
C LYS A 12 -28.66 -2.20 9.31
N ALA A 13 -29.66 -2.77 9.98
CA ALA A 13 -30.94 -2.10 10.22
C ALA A 13 -30.78 -0.95 11.22
N ASP A 14 -29.90 -1.10 12.22
CA ASP A 14 -29.62 -0.02 13.18
C ASP A 14 -28.89 1.15 12.51
N LEU A 15 -27.91 0.87 11.65
CA LEU A 15 -27.17 1.91 10.90
C LEU A 15 -28.11 2.77 10.04
N LYS A 16 -29.15 2.15 9.43
CA LYS A 16 -30.15 2.85 8.62
C LYS A 16 -31.09 3.76 9.41
N LYS A 17 -31.13 3.65 10.74
CA LYS A 17 -31.95 4.53 11.60
C LYS A 17 -31.33 5.91 11.78
N PHE A 18 -30.03 6.07 11.49
CA PHE A 18 -29.37 7.36 11.54
C PHE A 18 -29.64 8.12 10.24
N SER A 19 -30.21 9.32 10.34
CA SER A 19 -30.60 10.16 9.19
C SER A 19 -29.49 11.08 8.69
N SER A 20 -28.31 11.02 9.30
CA SER A 20 -27.15 11.87 8.98
C SER A 20 -25.93 11.01 8.61
N SER A 21 -24.82 11.64 8.28
CA SER A 21 -23.50 11.00 8.09
C SER A 21 -23.05 10.13 9.26
N LEU A 22 -23.68 10.25 10.43
CA LEU A 22 -23.36 9.44 11.60
C LEU A 22 -23.56 7.93 11.32
N GLY A 23 -24.60 7.55 10.58
CA GLY A 23 -24.80 6.14 10.19
C GLY A 23 -23.65 5.61 9.33
N ASP A 24 -23.15 6.42 8.43
CA ASP A 24 -22.02 6.11 7.55
C ASP A 24 -20.71 6.03 8.33
N VAL A 25 -20.46 6.97 9.25
CA VAL A 25 -19.30 6.97 10.16
C VAL A 25 -19.28 5.70 11.01
N LEU A 26 -20.40 5.37 11.67
CA LEU A 26 -20.51 4.17 12.50
C LEU A 26 -20.38 2.88 11.68
N GLY A 27 -20.94 2.87 10.47
CA GLY A 27 -20.82 1.76 9.51
C GLY A 27 -19.37 1.55 9.08
N TYR A 28 -18.67 2.60 8.73
CA TYR A 28 -17.26 2.54 8.36
C TYR A 28 -16.41 1.99 9.53
N ILE A 29 -16.56 2.54 10.72
CA ILE A 29 -15.84 2.09 11.94
C ILE A 29 -16.12 0.61 12.20
N LYS A 30 -17.39 0.19 12.11
CA LYS A 30 -17.79 -1.22 12.31
C LYS A 30 -17.02 -2.18 11.43
N TYR A 31 -16.86 -1.85 10.15
CA TYR A 31 -16.25 -2.74 9.16
C TYR A 31 -14.75 -2.50 8.96
N SER A 32 -14.16 -1.45 9.56
CA SER A 32 -12.77 -1.02 9.33
C SER A 32 -11.71 -2.09 9.61
N LYS A 33 -11.96 -3.00 10.54
CA LYS A 33 -11.02 -4.07 10.92
C LYS A 33 -11.04 -5.28 9.97
N ASP A 34 -12.04 -5.40 9.12
CA ASP A 34 -12.17 -6.48 8.13
C ASP A 34 -12.17 -5.89 6.72
N LYS A 35 -11.06 -6.06 6.00
CA LYS A 35 -10.88 -5.52 4.64
C LYS A 35 -11.98 -5.97 3.66
N LYS A 36 -12.45 -7.23 3.77
CA LYS A 36 -13.49 -7.76 2.88
C LYS A 36 -14.85 -7.17 3.21
N ALA A 37 -15.17 -7.08 4.51
CA ALA A 37 -16.43 -6.50 4.98
C ALA A 37 -16.47 -4.99 4.68
N LEU A 38 -15.37 -4.25 4.86
CA LEU A 38 -15.27 -2.84 4.52
C LEU A 38 -15.43 -2.62 3.02
N SER A 39 -14.71 -3.39 2.19
CA SER A 39 -14.83 -3.30 0.74
C SER A 39 -16.27 -3.55 0.28
N LYS A 40 -16.95 -4.55 0.83
CA LYS A 40 -18.36 -4.80 0.54
C LYS A 40 -19.25 -3.64 0.97
N PHE A 41 -19.03 -3.09 2.17
CA PHE A 41 -19.80 -1.95 2.68
C PHE A 41 -19.65 -0.73 1.78
N LEU A 42 -18.42 -0.41 1.33
CA LEU A 42 -18.16 0.71 0.42
C LEU A 42 -18.75 0.48 -0.98
N ASN A 43 -18.68 -0.76 -1.49
CA ASN A 43 -19.27 -1.10 -2.78
C ASN A 43 -20.81 -1.07 -2.75
N ASP A 44 -21.43 -1.52 -1.66
CA ASP A 44 -22.88 -1.47 -1.49
C ASP A 44 -23.42 -0.01 -1.44
N ASN A 45 -22.60 0.92 -0.93
CA ASN A 45 -22.99 2.34 -0.82
C ASN A 45 -22.58 3.20 -2.04
N GLN A 46 -21.59 2.76 -2.84
CA GLN A 46 -21.04 3.41 -4.05
C GLN A 46 -20.58 4.86 -3.87
N VAL A 47 -21.39 5.70 -3.24
CA VAL A 47 -21.13 7.10 -2.91
C VAL A 47 -21.46 7.31 -1.44
N MET A 48 -20.56 7.94 -0.71
CA MET A 48 -20.73 8.24 0.72
C MET A 48 -20.24 9.65 0.99
N ILE A 49 -21.15 10.62 0.79
CA ILE A 49 -20.85 12.02 1.02
C ILE A 49 -20.98 12.34 2.50
N MET A 50 -19.94 12.95 3.06
CA MET A 50 -19.93 13.44 4.43
C MET A 50 -19.11 14.73 4.54
N ASP A 51 -19.34 15.49 5.60
CA ASP A 51 -18.51 16.65 5.90
C ASP A 51 -17.06 16.25 6.25
N ASN A 52 -16.12 17.18 6.05
CA ASN A 52 -14.72 16.94 6.30
C ASN A 52 -14.44 16.55 7.77
N ASP A 53 -15.23 17.04 8.72
CA ASP A 53 -15.03 16.71 10.13
C ASP A 53 -15.40 15.25 10.41
N ALA A 54 -16.49 14.75 9.85
CA ALA A 54 -16.86 13.33 9.92
C ALA A 54 -15.80 12.44 9.25
N ALA A 55 -15.27 12.86 8.12
CA ALA A 55 -14.19 12.14 7.44
C ALA A 55 -12.89 12.09 8.26
N ARG A 56 -12.55 13.20 8.95
CA ARG A 56 -11.40 13.24 9.88
C ARG A 56 -11.60 12.28 11.05
N VAL A 57 -12.81 12.21 11.62
CA VAL A 57 -13.13 11.24 12.69
C VAL A 57 -12.89 9.82 12.22
N ILE A 58 -13.34 9.45 11.01
CA ILE A 58 -13.07 8.12 10.44
C ILE A 58 -11.56 7.90 10.30
N ARG A 59 -10.85 8.82 9.65
CA ARG A 59 -9.41 8.75 9.44
C ARG A 59 -8.66 8.50 10.76
N ASP A 60 -8.97 9.29 11.77
CA ASP A 60 -8.23 9.29 13.04
C ASP A 60 -8.57 8.06 13.90
N ILE A 61 -9.83 7.61 13.92
CA ILE A 61 -10.24 6.42 14.68
C ILE A 61 -9.76 5.12 14.02
N THR A 62 -9.78 5.07 12.67
CA THR A 62 -9.49 3.83 11.93
C THR A 62 -8.06 3.76 11.38
N ASN A 63 -7.27 4.83 11.56
CA ASN A 63 -5.95 5.02 10.93
C ASN A 63 -5.98 4.81 9.42
N THR A 64 -7.08 5.19 8.75
CA THR A 64 -7.18 5.11 7.30
C THR A 64 -6.43 6.30 6.68
N PRO A 65 -5.38 6.10 5.88
CA PRO A 65 -4.53 7.20 5.39
C PRO A 65 -5.16 7.90 4.18
N ILE A 66 -6.37 8.43 4.33
CA ILE A 66 -7.03 9.26 3.33
C ILE A 66 -6.68 10.73 3.49
N TYR A 67 -6.58 11.43 2.37
CA TYR A 67 -6.47 12.88 2.39
C TYR A 67 -7.86 13.50 2.62
N VAL A 68 -7.96 14.34 3.64
CA VAL A 68 -9.16 15.15 3.92
C VAL A 68 -8.75 16.62 3.83
N PRO A 69 -9.35 17.41 2.94
CA PRO A 69 -9.03 18.84 2.80
C PRO A 69 -9.23 19.62 4.10
N ASP A 70 -8.44 20.67 4.28
CA ASP A 70 -8.61 21.59 5.39
C ASP A 70 -9.89 22.43 5.23
N GLY A 71 -10.42 22.88 6.38
CA GLY A 71 -11.61 23.73 6.42
C GLY A 71 -12.93 22.98 6.27
N LYS A 72 -13.99 23.76 6.07
CA LYS A 72 -15.34 23.22 5.86
C LYS A 72 -15.51 22.75 4.42
N GLY A 73 -16.16 21.62 4.23
CA GLY A 73 -16.41 21.03 2.93
C GLY A 73 -16.99 19.62 3.07
N GLU A 74 -17.22 18.99 1.94
CA GLU A 74 -17.71 17.62 1.85
C GLU A 74 -16.73 16.75 1.06
N ILE A 75 -16.69 15.48 1.38
CA ILE A 75 -15.86 14.48 0.72
C ILE A 75 -16.68 13.20 0.46
N ASP A 76 -16.46 12.57 -0.69
CA ASP A 76 -16.94 11.22 -0.95
C ASP A 76 -15.91 10.21 -0.40
N MET A 77 -16.24 9.60 0.72
CA MET A 77 -15.39 8.61 1.38
C MET A 77 -15.14 7.39 0.52
N CYS A 78 -16.12 6.94 -0.27
CA CYS A 78 -15.95 5.79 -1.16
C CYS A 78 -14.92 6.10 -2.25
N LYS A 79 -14.94 7.33 -2.78
CA LYS A 79 -13.95 7.79 -3.76
C LYS A 79 -12.57 7.93 -3.10
N ALA A 80 -12.48 8.59 -1.95
CA ALA A 80 -11.21 8.81 -1.24
C ALA A 80 -10.50 7.49 -0.91
N VAL A 81 -11.24 6.47 -0.47
CA VAL A 81 -10.65 5.14 -0.19
C VAL A 81 -10.23 4.42 -1.47
N ARG A 82 -11.00 4.54 -2.56
CA ARG A 82 -10.59 3.96 -3.86
C ARG A 82 -9.31 4.61 -4.38
N ASP A 83 -9.25 5.93 -4.37
CA ASP A 83 -8.07 6.68 -4.81
C ASP A 83 -6.82 6.28 -4.00
N MET A 84 -6.93 6.20 -2.67
CA MET A 84 -5.87 5.72 -1.78
C MET A 84 -5.39 4.29 -2.13
N ILE A 85 -6.33 3.38 -2.41
CA ILE A 85 -5.99 1.99 -2.77
C ILE A 85 -5.28 1.95 -4.13
N ASP A 86 -5.71 2.75 -5.08
CA ASP A 86 -5.13 2.78 -6.42
C ASP A 86 -3.73 3.44 -6.40
N GLU A 87 -3.53 4.50 -5.63
CA GLU A 87 -2.21 5.09 -5.37
C GLU A 87 -1.25 4.06 -4.77
N SER A 88 -1.66 3.39 -3.68
CA SER A 88 -0.83 2.35 -3.04
C SER A 88 -0.47 1.20 -3.97
N LYS A 89 -1.40 0.80 -4.87
CA LYS A 89 -1.12 -0.22 -5.89
C LYS A 89 -0.11 0.26 -6.93
N GLN A 90 -0.19 1.52 -7.34
CA GLN A 90 0.74 2.09 -8.32
C GLN A 90 2.14 2.20 -7.72
N GLU A 91 2.24 2.68 -6.47
CA GLU A 91 3.51 2.75 -5.72
C GLU A 91 4.14 1.36 -5.56
N GLY A 92 3.40 0.39 -5.05
CA GLY A 92 3.90 -0.98 -4.88
C GLY A 92 4.29 -1.65 -6.21
N LYS A 93 3.59 -1.33 -7.33
CA LYS A 93 3.98 -1.81 -8.64
C LYS A 93 5.26 -1.15 -9.16
N ALA A 94 5.43 0.14 -8.89
CA ALA A 94 6.65 0.87 -9.27
C ALA A 94 7.86 0.37 -8.47
N GLU A 95 7.72 0.22 -7.15
CA GLU A 95 8.75 -0.34 -6.28
C GLU A 95 9.14 -1.76 -6.70
N GLY A 96 8.16 -2.65 -6.85
CA GLY A 96 8.42 -4.04 -7.26
C GLY A 96 9.06 -4.14 -8.65
N LYS A 97 8.74 -3.23 -9.57
CA LYS A 97 9.41 -3.15 -10.87
C LYS A 97 10.87 -2.70 -10.73
N ALA A 98 11.13 -1.67 -9.91
CA ALA A 98 12.47 -1.17 -9.68
C ALA A 98 13.36 -2.23 -8.99
N GLU A 99 12.85 -2.89 -7.95
CA GLU A 99 13.54 -4.00 -7.28
C GLU A 99 13.80 -5.17 -8.24
N GLY A 100 12.80 -5.56 -9.03
CA GLY A 100 12.94 -6.65 -10.01
C GLY A 100 13.98 -6.34 -11.08
N MET A 101 14.08 -5.08 -11.53
CA MET A 101 15.11 -4.64 -12.47
C MET A 101 16.50 -4.70 -11.83
N ALA A 102 16.66 -4.16 -10.61
CA ALA A 102 17.94 -4.17 -9.90
C ALA A 102 18.43 -5.60 -9.64
N VAL A 103 17.56 -6.50 -9.19
CA VAL A 103 17.88 -7.92 -9.01
C VAL A 103 18.22 -8.58 -10.34
N GLY A 104 17.50 -8.25 -11.40
CA GLY A 104 17.76 -8.76 -12.75
C GLY A 104 19.13 -8.35 -13.28
N GLU A 105 19.50 -7.08 -13.13
CA GLU A 105 20.82 -6.55 -13.51
C GLU A 105 21.95 -7.20 -12.71
N LEU A 106 21.78 -7.31 -11.38
CA LEU A 106 22.75 -7.99 -10.52
C LEU A 106 22.97 -9.44 -10.93
N ASN A 107 21.90 -10.18 -11.20
CA ASN A 107 21.98 -11.57 -11.63
C ASN A 107 22.64 -11.72 -13.01
N LYS A 108 22.38 -10.78 -13.92
CA LYS A 108 23.04 -10.73 -15.22
C LYS A 108 24.53 -10.46 -15.08
N ALA A 109 24.91 -9.49 -14.27
CA ALA A 109 26.30 -9.16 -13.99
C ALA A 109 27.06 -10.36 -13.36
N LYS A 110 26.46 -11.03 -12.36
CA LYS A 110 27.02 -12.25 -11.76
C LYS A 110 27.26 -13.35 -12.79
N LYS A 111 26.28 -13.63 -13.64
CA LYS A 111 26.41 -14.64 -14.72
C LYS A 111 27.52 -14.29 -15.69
N MET A 112 27.64 -13.01 -16.04
CA MET A 112 28.68 -12.50 -16.94
C MET A 112 30.06 -12.64 -16.30
N ALA A 113 30.21 -12.21 -15.05
CA ALA A 113 31.47 -12.32 -14.30
C ALA A 113 31.96 -13.78 -14.23
N LEU A 114 31.07 -14.71 -13.91
CA LEU A 114 31.43 -16.14 -13.87
C LEU A 114 31.83 -16.72 -15.24
N LYS A 115 31.20 -16.24 -16.33
CA LYS A 115 31.61 -16.66 -17.68
C LYS A 115 32.96 -16.11 -18.07
N MET A 116 33.26 -14.86 -17.75
CA MET A 116 34.55 -14.22 -18.03
C MET A 116 35.67 -14.89 -17.22
N TYR A 117 35.43 -15.13 -15.92
CA TYR A 117 36.39 -15.86 -15.07
C TYR A 117 36.77 -17.26 -15.62
N LYS A 118 35.74 -18.00 -16.12
CA LYS A 118 35.99 -19.31 -16.76
C LYS A 118 36.76 -19.22 -18.05
N LYS A 119 36.83 -18.07 -18.71
CA LYS A 119 37.64 -17.83 -19.91
C LYS A 119 39.07 -17.43 -19.56
N GLY A 120 39.32 -17.09 -18.32
CA GLY A 120 40.67 -16.73 -17.84
C GLY A 120 40.90 -15.23 -17.73
N ASP A 121 39.84 -14.41 -17.83
CA ASP A 121 39.91 -12.95 -17.66
C ASP A 121 40.29 -12.63 -16.19
N SER A 122 41.05 -11.56 -15.95
CA SER A 122 41.42 -11.11 -14.60
C SER A 122 40.22 -10.53 -13.86
N ILE A 123 40.29 -10.57 -12.52
CA ILE A 123 39.18 -10.06 -11.68
C ILE A 123 38.97 -8.57 -11.88
N GLU A 124 40.06 -7.83 -12.10
CA GLU A 124 40.06 -6.38 -12.37
C GLU A 124 39.36 -6.09 -13.68
N GLU A 125 39.66 -6.81 -14.77
CA GLU A 125 38.96 -6.65 -16.06
C GLU A 125 37.50 -7.03 -15.97
N ILE A 126 37.14 -8.07 -15.22
CA ILE A 126 35.76 -8.48 -14.98
C ILE A 126 35.03 -7.39 -14.23
N ALA A 127 35.60 -6.83 -13.18
CA ALA A 127 34.98 -5.78 -12.36
C ALA A 127 34.67 -4.53 -13.19
N GLU A 128 35.60 -4.12 -14.07
CA GLU A 128 35.40 -3.01 -15.01
C GLU A 128 34.26 -3.31 -16.00
N MET A 129 34.23 -4.51 -16.57
CA MET A 129 33.24 -4.89 -17.57
C MET A 129 31.81 -5.02 -17.02
N VAL A 130 31.68 -5.51 -15.79
CA VAL A 130 30.36 -5.69 -15.16
C VAL A 130 29.92 -4.46 -14.35
N GLU A 131 30.78 -3.44 -14.25
CA GLU A 131 30.54 -2.18 -13.50
C GLU A 131 30.27 -2.39 -12.00
N PHE A 132 30.98 -3.38 -11.40
CA PHE A 132 30.92 -3.67 -9.98
C PHE A 132 32.31 -3.64 -9.35
N SER A 133 32.37 -3.52 -8.01
CA SER A 133 33.66 -3.51 -7.31
C SER A 133 34.39 -4.85 -7.42
N VAL A 134 35.72 -4.79 -7.39
CA VAL A 134 36.60 -5.99 -7.39
C VAL A 134 36.23 -6.93 -6.23
N ASP A 135 35.90 -6.38 -5.06
CA ASP A 135 35.54 -7.21 -3.90
C ASP A 135 34.21 -7.94 -4.09
N GLN A 136 33.25 -7.31 -4.71
CA GLN A 136 31.97 -7.97 -5.05
C GLN A 136 32.16 -9.08 -6.08
N VAL A 137 32.98 -8.85 -7.10
CA VAL A 137 33.31 -9.88 -8.10
C VAL A 137 34.03 -11.05 -7.49
N LYS A 138 34.99 -10.81 -6.58
CA LYS A 138 35.66 -11.87 -5.80
C LYS A 138 34.67 -12.70 -4.98
N GLU A 139 33.73 -12.04 -4.30
CA GLU A 139 32.70 -12.72 -3.52
C GLU A 139 31.81 -13.61 -4.41
N TRP A 140 31.42 -13.14 -5.57
CA TRP A 140 30.60 -13.94 -6.50
C TRP A 140 31.32 -15.15 -7.05
N ILE A 141 32.60 -15.00 -7.36
CA ILE A 141 33.44 -16.11 -7.86
C ILE A 141 33.65 -17.14 -6.75
N ASN A 142 34.01 -16.71 -5.54
CA ASN A 142 34.25 -17.60 -4.40
C ASN A 142 32.98 -18.34 -3.97
N SER A 143 31.80 -17.72 -4.11
CA SER A 143 30.53 -18.37 -3.77
C SER A 143 30.03 -19.38 -4.82
N ALA A 144 30.63 -19.39 -6.01
CA ALA A 144 30.22 -20.22 -7.14
C ALA A 144 31.22 -21.39 -7.43
N VAL A 145 32.35 -21.40 -6.75
CA VAL A 145 33.37 -22.45 -6.79
C VAL A 145 33.24 -23.33 -5.57
#